data_fe37ece9f73636ff7f0f2849777b9144
#
_entry.id   fe37ece9f73636ff7f0f2849777b9144
#
_cell.length_a   1.000
_cell.length_b   1.000
_cell.length_c   1.000
_cell.angle_alpha   90.00
_cell.angle_beta   90.00
_cell.angle_gamma   90.00
#
_symmetry.space_group_name_H-M   'P 1'
#
loop_
_entity.id
_entity.type
_entity.pdbx_description
1 polymer ?
#
loop_
_entity_poly.entity_id
_entity_poly.type
_entity_poly.pdbx_seq_one_letter_code
_entity_poly.pdbx_strand_id
1 'polypeptide(L)'
;MRKAPQHAAGISALTVGKPDPKVLQDFLALKFALSRRTAKARIDGRSVWVNRKCVWIARFALRTGDLVEIPSQVVKGAMRQGVEIRCRCTKDGENSTVDLHLRPTPRQLVRHIRVLWSNENYLICDKPAGLVSCDDPKSVETILREQEKVPTLEAVHRLDRDTTGCLLFAKNHAALMAAVEVFKTHKVSKVYHAISAGSFKFAYQIVDTPLDGQPAVSKVTREAVSADASFLRIRIETGRTNQIRRHLASIRYPIIGDRVFGLKNVRDPRLMQVPRQMLHASTLTLPDPLAPHAEIKAHSPLPADFRAALRLFGMGKR
;
A
#
# COMPACT_ATOMS: atom_id res chain seq x y z
N MET A 1 -22.90 28.28 22.77
CA MET A 1 -21.81 27.35 23.23
C MET A 1 -22.24 25.91 22.94
N ARG A 2 -21.75 25.28 21.85
CA ARG A 2 -22.02 23.88 21.55
C ARG A 2 -20.91 23.05 22.16
N LYS A 3 -21.24 22.11 23.06
CA LYS A 3 -20.35 21.17 23.72
C LYS A 3 -19.69 20.27 22.65
N ALA A 4 -18.37 20.07 22.79
CA ALA A 4 -17.60 19.08 22.00
C ALA A 4 -18.18 17.66 22.21
N PRO A 5 -18.15 16.76 21.19
CA PRO A 5 -18.62 15.40 21.37
C PRO A 5 -17.74 14.68 22.38
N GLN A 6 -18.39 14.02 23.35
CA GLN A 6 -17.78 13.17 24.36
C GLN A 6 -16.93 12.07 23.69
N HIS A 7 -15.70 11.86 24.17
CA HIS A 7 -14.84 10.76 23.75
C HIS A 7 -15.57 9.42 23.89
N ALA A 8 -15.71 8.69 22.79
CA ALA A 8 -16.21 7.33 22.82
C ALA A 8 -15.30 6.48 23.71
N ALA A 9 -15.89 5.73 24.65
CA ALA A 9 -15.18 4.83 25.54
C ALA A 9 -14.36 3.84 24.69
N GLY A 10 -13.04 3.92 24.77
CA GLY A 10 -12.15 2.99 24.10
C GLY A 10 -11.05 3.58 23.21
N ILE A 11 -10.83 4.90 23.21
CA ILE A 11 -9.73 5.54 22.47
C ILE A 11 -8.78 6.22 23.46
N SER A 12 -7.46 6.01 23.27
CA SER A 12 -6.40 6.75 23.96
C SER A 12 -5.80 7.77 23.01
N ALA A 13 -5.75 9.04 23.43
CA ALA A 13 -5.27 10.16 22.62
C ALA A 13 -4.12 10.89 23.34
N LEU A 14 -3.07 11.24 22.61
CA LEU A 14 -1.93 12.02 23.11
C LEU A 14 -1.53 13.08 22.10
N THR A 15 -1.21 14.28 22.60
CA THR A 15 -0.73 15.39 21.78
C THR A 15 0.81 15.36 21.67
N VAL A 16 1.33 15.59 20.46
CA VAL A 16 2.76 15.62 20.18
C VAL A 16 3.41 16.89 20.75
N GLY A 17 4.33 16.73 21.69
CA GLY A 17 5.12 17.81 22.28
C GLY A 17 6.39 18.15 21.47
N LYS A 18 7.09 19.23 21.88
CA LYS A 18 8.39 19.61 21.26
C LYS A 18 9.46 18.53 21.36
N PRO A 19 9.65 17.83 22.52
CA PRO A 19 10.68 16.82 22.69
C PRO A 19 10.29 15.44 22.09
N ASP A 20 9.04 15.27 21.63
CA ASP A 20 8.57 13.96 21.18
C ASP A 20 9.13 13.58 19.80
N PRO A 21 9.25 12.25 19.53
CA PRO A 21 9.64 11.77 18.22
C PRO A 21 8.71 12.31 17.12
N LYS A 22 9.30 12.79 16.02
CA LYS A 22 8.57 13.36 14.88
C LYS A 22 8.15 12.31 13.85
N VAL A 23 8.42 11.03 14.09
CA VAL A 23 7.98 9.89 13.27
C VAL A 23 6.91 9.13 14.02
N LEU A 24 5.75 8.90 13.40
CA LEU A 24 4.58 8.27 14.03
C LEU A 24 4.89 6.92 14.69
N GLN A 25 5.65 6.05 14.04
CA GLN A 25 6.02 4.76 14.60
C GLN A 25 6.84 4.90 15.90
N ASP A 26 7.77 5.84 15.93
CA ASP A 26 8.62 6.08 17.09
C ASP A 26 7.85 6.77 18.22
N PHE A 27 6.94 7.67 17.87
CA PHE A 27 6.02 8.31 18.83
C PHE A 27 5.11 7.27 19.50
N LEU A 28 4.51 6.36 18.71
CA LEU A 28 3.69 5.28 19.26
C LEU A 28 4.50 4.33 20.15
N ALA A 29 5.71 3.98 19.73
CA ALA A 29 6.59 3.11 20.51
C ALA A 29 6.92 3.75 21.87
N LEU A 30 7.27 5.04 21.89
CA LEU A 30 7.66 5.73 23.11
C LEU A 30 6.45 6.06 24.01
N LYS A 31 5.43 6.71 23.44
CA LYS A 31 4.33 7.30 24.22
C LYS A 31 3.25 6.32 24.64
N PHE A 32 3.04 5.26 23.86
CA PHE A 32 2.07 4.22 24.18
C PHE A 32 2.75 2.91 24.64
N ALA A 33 4.06 2.95 24.96
CA ALA A 33 4.86 1.82 25.42
C ALA A 33 4.72 0.57 24.53
N LEU A 34 4.72 0.75 23.21
CA LEU A 34 4.63 -0.33 22.23
C LEU A 34 6.02 -0.68 21.69
N SER A 35 6.24 -1.95 21.33
CA SER A 35 7.41 -2.27 20.51
C SER A 35 7.28 -1.59 19.12
N ARG A 36 8.40 -1.25 18.46
CA ARG A 36 8.37 -0.71 17.08
C ARG A 36 7.61 -1.62 16.12
N ARG A 37 7.71 -2.93 16.30
CA ARG A 37 6.97 -3.92 15.52
C ARG A 37 5.46 -3.82 15.77
N THR A 38 5.03 -3.70 17.02
CA THR A 38 3.62 -3.54 17.39
C THR A 38 3.08 -2.20 16.90
N ALA A 39 3.84 -1.10 17.05
CA ALA A 39 3.48 0.21 16.53
C ALA A 39 3.27 0.17 15.01
N LYS A 40 4.21 -0.44 14.26
CA LYS A 40 4.07 -0.63 12.82
C LYS A 40 2.84 -1.48 12.46
N ALA A 41 2.60 -2.57 13.15
CA ALA A 41 1.43 -3.43 12.93
C ALA A 41 0.11 -2.68 13.13
N ARG A 42 0.04 -1.76 14.11
CA ARG A 42 -1.14 -0.91 14.34
C ARG A 42 -1.35 0.11 13.24
N ILE A 43 -0.27 0.72 12.76
CA ILE A 43 -0.31 1.66 11.64
C ILE A 43 -0.75 0.94 10.36
N ASP A 44 -0.13 -0.20 10.03
CA ASP A 44 -0.48 -1.01 8.86
C ASP A 44 -1.92 -1.56 8.96
N GLY A 45 -2.40 -1.87 10.18
CA GLY A 45 -3.75 -2.31 10.49
C GLY A 45 -4.78 -1.18 10.59
N ARG A 46 -4.41 0.07 10.22
CA ARG A 46 -5.30 1.24 10.20
C ARG A 46 -6.00 1.50 11.53
N SER A 47 -5.29 1.30 12.62
CA SER A 47 -5.79 1.51 13.98
C SER A 47 -5.13 2.70 14.66
N VAL A 48 -4.63 3.66 13.87
CA VAL A 48 -3.97 4.88 14.35
C VAL A 48 -4.51 6.09 13.58
N TRP A 49 -4.86 7.14 14.31
CA TRP A 49 -5.33 8.40 13.73
C TRP A 49 -4.40 9.53 14.18
N VAL A 50 -4.18 10.49 13.29
CA VAL A 50 -3.51 11.76 13.58
C VAL A 50 -4.45 12.88 13.15
N ASN A 51 -4.83 13.76 14.09
CA ASN A 51 -5.81 14.82 13.88
C ASN A 51 -7.10 14.27 13.25
N ARG A 52 -7.60 13.14 13.77
CA ARG A 52 -8.80 12.42 13.30
C ARG A 52 -8.67 11.81 11.90
N LYS A 53 -7.50 11.83 11.27
CA LYS A 53 -7.23 11.15 10.00
C LYS A 53 -6.55 9.81 10.26
N CYS A 54 -7.07 8.74 9.66
CA CYS A 54 -6.45 7.41 9.74
C CYS A 54 -5.10 7.44 9.03
N VAL A 55 -4.01 7.16 9.76
CA VAL A 55 -2.66 7.12 9.22
C VAL A 55 -2.15 5.68 9.19
N TRP A 56 -1.67 5.24 8.02
CA TRP A 56 -1.13 3.88 7.78
C TRP A 56 0.31 3.89 7.28
N ILE A 57 1.02 5.02 7.44
CA ILE A 57 2.42 5.17 7.09
C ILE A 57 3.25 5.23 8.36
N ALA A 58 4.09 4.22 8.58
CA ALA A 58 4.91 4.11 9.79
C ALA A 58 5.89 5.30 9.95
N ARG A 59 6.39 5.85 8.84
CA ARG A 59 7.27 7.03 8.79
C ARG A 59 6.51 8.35 8.60
N PHE A 60 5.22 8.40 8.91
CA PHE A 60 4.44 9.64 8.87
C PHE A 60 5.09 10.68 9.79
N ALA A 61 5.34 11.88 9.23
CA ALA A 61 5.97 12.97 9.95
C ALA A 61 4.94 13.69 10.83
N LEU A 62 5.15 13.67 12.14
CA LEU A 62 4.34 14.37 13.13
C LEU A 62 4.85 15.80 13.34
N ARG A 63 3.93 16.73 13.60
CA ARG A 63 4.20 18.10 14.01
C ARG A 63 3.85 18.28 15.47
N THR A 64 4.52 19.23 16.15
CA THR A 64 4.13 19.64 17.50
C THR A 64 2.68 20.14 17.46
N GLY A 65 1.85 19.63 18.36
CA GLY A 65 0.41 19.92 18.41
C GLY A 65 -0.47 18.88 17.72
N ASP A 66 0.07 17.95 16.95
CA ASP A 66 -0.73 16.86 16.37
C ASP A 66 -1.32 15.97 17.47
N LEU A 67 -2.59 15.61 17.32
CA LEU A 67 -3.30 14.68 18.19
C LEU A 67 -3.20 13.27 17.61
N VAL A 68 -2.54 12.35 18.34
CA VAL A 68 -2.40 10.95 17.94
C VAL A 68 -3.34 10.08 18.76
N GLU A 69 -4.18 9.29 18.11
CA GLU A 69 -5.25 8.49 18.70
C GLU A 69 -5.09 7.01 18.36
N ILE A 70 -5.27 6.12 19.34
CA ILE A 70 -5.28 4.65 19.17
C ILE A 70 -6.35 4.00 20.05
N PRO A 71 -6.86 2.78 19.74
CA PRO A 71 -7.81 2.06 20.61
C PRO A 71 -7.23 1.77 22.01
N SER A 72 -7.96 2.08 23.07
CA SER A 72 -7.51 1.96 24.48
C SER A 72 -7.17 0.55 24.91
N GLN A 73 -7.73 -0.48 24.27
CA GLN A 73 -7.40 -1.88 24.53
C GLN A 73 -5.93 -2.22 24.29
N VAL A 74 -5.23 -1.38 23.52
CA VAL A 74 -3.81 -1.54 23.16
C VAL A 74 -2.90 -1.14 24.32
N VAL A 75 -3.31 -0.14 25.11
CA VAL A 75 -2.50 0.43 26.21
C VAL A 75 -2.48 -0.50 27.44
N LYS A 76 -3.58 -1.20 27.72
CA LYS A 76 -3.69 -2.07 28.89
C LYS A 76 -2.79 -3.32 28.86
N GLY A 77 -2.34 -3.74 27.67
CA GLY A 77 -1.41 -4.87 27.51
C GLY A 77 0.07 -4.52 27.72
N ALA A 78 0.44 -3.25 27.58
CA ALA A 78 1.83 -2.78 27.61
C ALA A 78 2.34 -2.45 29.02
N MET A 79 1.44 -2.21 29.99
CA MET A 79 1.85 -1.82 31.35
C MET A 79 2.33 -2.97 32.26
N ARG A 80 2.42 -4.20 31.77
CA ARG A 80 2.79 -5.38 32.60
C ARG A 80 4.22 -5.89 32.45
N GLN A 81 5.09 -5.25 31.67
CA GLN A 81 6.50 -5.66 31.61
C GLN A 81 7.40 -4.42 31.64
N GLY A 82 7.94 -4.12 32.82
CA GLY A 82 9.07 -3.22 32.98
C GLY A 82 10.30 -3.86 32.37
N VAL A 83 10.78 -3.29 31.27
CA VAL A 83 12.08 -3.62 30.69
C VAL A 83 12.80 -2.32 30.42
N GLU A 84 13.86 -2.07 31.21
CA GLU A 84 14.89 -1.06 30.94
C GLU A 84 15.63 -1.42 29.65
N ILE A 85 15.59 -0.57 28.65
CA ILE A 85 16.39 -0.78 27.43
C ILE A 85 17.53 0.25 27.41
N ARG A 86 18.75 -0.25 27.66
CA ARG A 86 20.00 0.48 27.39
C ARG A 86 20.25 0.50 25.88
N CYS A 87 20.30 1.69 25.28
CA CYS A 87 20.79 1.91 23.93
C CYS A 87 22.31 1.76 23.89
N ARG A 88 22.83 0.82 23.08
CA ARG A 88 24.20 0.86 22.57
C ARG A 88 24.18 1.31 21.13
N CYS A 89 24.68 2.48 20.84
CA CYS A 89 25.06 2.92 19.51
C CYS A 89 26.49 2.43 19.23
N THR A 90 26.68 1.62 18.21
CA THR A 90 27.98 1.42 17.59
C THR A 90 28.00 2.19 16.29
N LYS A 91 28.93 3.14 16.24
CA LYS A 91 29.40 3.78 15.00
C LYS A 91 30.31 2.76 14.33
N ASP A 92 30.14 2.52 13.06
CA ASP A 92 31.22 2.38 12.11
C ASP A 92 30.60 2.40 10.71
N GLY A 93 31.11 3.31 9.91
CA GLY A 93 30.74 3.52 8.54
C GLY A 93 31.58 2.64 7.61
N GLU A 94 31.01 2.29 6.51
CA GLU A 94 31.70 2.31 5.22
C GLU A 94 30.69 2.34 4.09
N ASN A 95 30.79 3.41 3.31
CA ASN A 95 30.10 3.63 2.04
C ASN A 95 30.68 2.71 0.97
N SER A 96 29.85 1.91 0.34
CA SER A 96 30.08 1.49 -1.03
C SER A 96 28.86 1.85 -1.87
N THR A 97 28.94 3.05 -2.43
CA THR A 97 28.03 3.54 -3.49
C THR A 97 28.26 2.73 -4.76
N VAL A 98 27.36 1.83 -5.07
CA VAL A 98 27.19 1.31 -6.42
C VAL A 98 26.20 2.21 -7.13
N ASP A 99 26.73 3.17 -7.85
CA ASP A 99 26.00 4.13 -8.66
C ASP A 99 25.55 3.46 -9.96
N LEU A 100 24.39 2.83 -9.93
CA LEU A 100 23.72 2.33 -11.13
C LEU A 100 22.89 3.49 -11.70
N HIS A 101 23.47 4.25 -12.61
CA HIS A 101 22.78 5.22 -13.46
C HIS A 101 21.70 4.55 -14.32
N LEU A 102 20.59 4.14 -13.72
CA LEU A 102 19.36 3.90 -14.42
C LEU A 102 18.67 5.26 -14.56
N ARG A 103 18.64 5.80 -15.79
CA ARG A 103 17.94 7.05 -16.11
C ARG A 103 16.54 6.98 -15.52
N PRO A 104 16.12 7.93 -14.66
CA PRO A 104 14.74 8.01 -14.24
C PRO A 104 13.90 8.25 -15.49
N THR A 105 12.85 7.47 -15.68
CA THR A 105 11.81 7.79 -16.67
C THR A 105 11.41 9.26 -16.47
N PRO A 106 11.30 10.06 -17.56
CA PRO A 106 10.86 11.43 -17.44
C PRO A 106 9.57 11.45 -16.62
N ARG A 107 9.55 12.21 -15.53
CA ARG A 107 8.33 12.47 -14.75
C ARG A 107 7.40 13.25 -15.69
N GLN A 108 6.59 12.54 -16.47
CA GLN A 108 5.45 13.16 -17.11
C GLN A 108 4.62 13.78 -15.99
N LEU A 109 4.40 15.10 -16.10
CA LEU A 109 3.45 15.80 -15.25
C LEU A 109 2.07 15.22 -15.57
N VAL A 110 1.65 14.23 -14.79
CA VAL A 110 0.30 13.68 -14.89
C VAL A 110 -0.63 14.79 -14.38
N ARG A 111 -1.33 15.45 -15.30
CA ARG A 111 -2.28 16.53 -15.00
C ARG A 111 -3.71 16.00 -14.81
N HIS A 112 -3.99 14.80 -15.27
CA HIS A 112 -5.32 14.21 -15.24
C HIS A 112 -5.24 12.71 -14.92
N ILE A 113 -6.06 12.24 -13.98
CA ILE A 113 -6.16 10.84 -13.59
C ILE A 113 -7.52 10.32 -14.02
N ARG A 114 -7.51 9.20 -14.75
CA ARG A 114 -8.75 8.57 -15.23
C ARG A 114 -9.56 8.04 -14.06
N VAL A 115 -10.81 8.49 -13.93
CA VAL A 115 -11.80 7.90 -13.04
C VAL A 115 -12.44 6.71 -13.73
N LEU A 116 -12.47 5.56 -13.04
CA LEU A 116 -13.04 4.31 -13.53
C LEU A 116 -14.49 4.13 -13.08
N TRP A 117 -14.79 4.60 -11.88
CA TRP A 117 -16.10 4.50 -11.26
C TRP A 117 -16.26 5.56 -10.16
N SER A 118 -17.46 6.08 -9.97
CA SER A 118 -17.75 7.07 -8.91
C SER A 118 -19.23 7.06 -8.54
N ASN A 119 -19.53 7.30 -7.26
CA ASN A 119 -20.85 7.65 -6.73
C ASN A 119 -20.74 8.85 -5.78
N GLU A 120 -21.77 9.13 -4.98
CA GLU A 120 -21.79 10.24 -4.01
C GLU A 120 -20.66 10.12 -2.97
N ASN A 121 -20.34 8.91 -2.52
CA ASN A 121 -19.46 8.63 -1.39
C ASN A 121 -18.06 8.17 -1.78
N TYR A 122 -17.89 7.56 -2.96
CA TYR A 122 -16.65 6.90 -3.36
C TYR A 122 -16.25 7.23 -4.80
N LEU A 123 -14.95 7.06 -5.05
CA LEU A 123 -14.34 7.17 -6.36
C LEU A 123 -13.25 6.10 -6.52
N ILE A 124 -13.22 5.41 -7.64
CA ILE A 124 -12.10 4.53 -8.03
C ILE A 124 -11.42 5.12 -9.26
N CYS A 125 -10.12 5.33 -9.17
CA CYS A 125 -9.31 5.80 -10.28
C CYS A 125 -8.42 4.70 -10.85
N ASP A 126 -7.93 4.94 -12.08
CA ASP A 126 -6.84 4.20 -12.69
C ASP A 126 -5.52 4.88 -12.33
N LYS A 127 -4.89 4.43 -11.25
CA LYS A 127 -3.63 5.01 -10.78
C LYS A 127 -2.52 4.79 -11.80
N PRO A 128 -1.88 5.83 -12.32
CA PRO A 128 -0.69 5.68 -13.15
C PRO A 128 0.54 5.27 -12.32
N ALA A 129 1.58 4.77 -12.99
CA ALA A 129 2.89 4.53 -12.39
C ALA A 129 3.60 5.85 -12.04
N GLY A 130 4.55 5.77 -11.10
CA GLY A 130 5.40 6.90 -10.71
C GLY A 130 4.80 7.83 -9.66
N LEU A 131 3.50 7.76 -9.39
CA LEU A 131 2.83 8.56 -8.36
C LEU A 131 2.59 7.73 -7.08
N VAL A 132 2.79 8.34 -5.93
CA VAL A 132 2.32 7.80 -4.64
C VAL A 132 0.82 7.97 -4.50
N SER A 133 0.18 7.12 -3.70
CA SER A 133 -1.28 7.15 -3.53
C SER A 133 -1.75 8.39 -2.79
N CYS A 134 -1.08 8.77 -1.72
CA CYS A 134 -1.45 9.84 -0.79
C CYS A 134 -0.23 10.40 -0.05
N ASP A 135 -0.43 11.39 0.84
CA ASP A 135 0.56 11.97 1.75
C ASP A 135 1.78 12.64 1.05
N ASP A 136 1.59 13.12 -0.16
CA ASP A 136 2.58 13.87 -0.93
C ASP A 136 1.86 14.97 -1.72
N PRO A 137 2.41 16.19 -1.84
CA PRO A 137 1.80 17.26 -2.65
C PRO A 137 1.59 16.89 -4.13
N LYS A 138 2.28 15.87 -4.62
CA LYS A 138 2.17 15.34 -5.98
C LYS A 138 1.56 13.94 -6.00
N SER A 139 0.78 13.58 -4.98
CA SER A 139 0.11 12.29 -4.89
C SER A 139 -1.12 12.22 -5.80
N VAL A 140 -1.58 10.99 -6.07
CA VAL A 140 -2.87 10.76 -6.75
C VAL A 140 -4.01 11.43 -5.99
N GLU A 141 -4.01 11.37 -4.68
CA GLU A 141 -5.00 12.00 -3.81
C GLU A 141 -5.07 13.51 -4.03
N THR A 142 -3.93 14.20 -4.02
CA THR A 142 -3.87 15.65 -4.22
C THR A 142 -4.36 16.05 -5.61
N ILE A 143 -3.92 15.34 -6.64
CA ILE A 143 -4.35 15.60 -8.04
C ILE A 143 -5.86 15.40 -8.18
N LEU A 144 -6.42 14.32 -7.61
CA LEU A 144 -7.84 14.04 -7.69
C LEU A 144 -8.70 15.02 -6.87
N ARG A 145 -8.22 15.52 -5.72
CA ARG A 145 -8.89 16.59 -4.96
C ARG A 145 -9.13 17.83 -5.81
N GLU A 146 -8.11 18.22 -6.56
CA GLU A 146 -8.18 19.38 -7.46
C GLU A 146 -9.06 19.09 -8.69
N GLN A 147 -8.85 17.93 -9.32
CA GLN A 147 -9.58 17.50 -10.52
C GLN A 147 -11.08 17.38 -10.29
N GLU A 148 -11.47 16.68 -9.24
CA GLU A 148 -12.88 16.38 -8.90
C GLU A 148 -13.54 17.48 -8.05
N LYS A 149 -12.77 18.49 -7.65
CA LYS A 149 -13.21 19.58 -6.75
C LYS A 149 -13.78 19.04 -5.42
N VAL A 150 -13.18 17.98 -4.88
CA VAL A 150 -13.55 17.35 -3.62
C VAL A 150 -12.38 17.47 -2.64
N PRO A 151 -12.27 18.55 -1.85
CA PRO A 151 -11.15 18.78 -0.92
C PRO A 151 -11.01 17.70 0.16
N THR A 152 -12.13 17.05 0.49
CA THR A 152 -12.23 15.99 1.52
C THR A 152 -11.90 14.59 0.99
N LEU A 153 -11.52 14.45 -0.29
CA LEU A 153 -11.20 13.17 -0.90
C LEU A 153 -10.00 12.53 -0.17
N GLU A 154 -10.15 11.30 0.30
CA GLU A 154 -9.10 10.57 1.01
C GLU A 154 -8.96 9.14 0.47
N ALA A 155 -7.69 8.66 0.33
CA ALA A 155 -7.43 7.31 -0.13
C ALA A 155 -7.86 6.27 0.93
N VAL A 156 -8.69 5.29 0.53
CA VAL A 156 -9.13 4.20 1.41
C VAL A 156 -8.03 3.17 1.60
N HIS A 157 -7.24 2.92 0.57
CA HIS A 157 -6.08 2.02 0.60
C HIS A 157 -4.94 2.61 -0.24
N ARG A 158 -3.84 1.90 -0.36
CA ARG A 158 -2.69 2.37 -1.14
C ARG A 158 -2.19 1.32 -2.11
N LEU A 159 -1.61 1.79 -3.20
CA LEU A 159 -0.75 1.05 -4.11
C LEU A 159 0.67 1.60 -4.02
N ASP A 160 1.66 0.76 -4.30
CA ASP A 160 3.04 1.21 -4.41
C ASP A 160 3.18 2.25 -5.52
N ARG A 161 4.21 3.09 -5.46
CA ARG A 161 4.46 4.17 -6.43
C ARG A 161 4.35 3.70 -7.87
N ASP A 162 4.99 2.58 -8.19
CA ASP A 162 5.10 2.06 -9.56
C ASP A 162 4.07 0.96 -9.89
N THR A 163 3.18 0.62 -8.93
CA THR A 163 2.00 -0.22 -9.18
C THR A 163 0.89 0.64 -9.80
N THR A 164 0.28 0.14 -10.87
CA THR A 164 -0.82 0.80 -11.59
C THR A 164 -2.16 0.17 -11.27
N GLY A 165 -3.27 0.83 -11.62
CA GLY A 165 -4.62 0.26 -11.60
C GLY A 165 -5.55 0.79 -10.53
N CYS A 166 -6.58 0.02 -10.17
CA CYS A 166 -7.70 0.43 -9.32
C CYS A 166 -7.26 0.90 -7.93
N LEU A 167 -7.56 2.14 -7.60
CA LEU A 167 -7.32 2.77 -6.30
C LEU A 167 -8.58 3.48 -5.82
N LEU A 168 -9.09 3.09 -4.64
CA LEU A 168 -10.33 3.60 -4.05
C LEU A 168 -10.07 4.81 -3.17
N PHE A 169 -10.92 5.81 -3.32
CA PHE A 169 -11.01 7.01 -2.48
C PHE A 169 -12.40 7.15 -1.88
N ALA A 170 -12.48 7.72 -0.69
CA ALA A 170 -13.70 8.19 -0.08
C ALA A 170 -13.81 9.72 -0.26
N LYS A 171 -15.00 10.21 -0.57
CA LYS A 171 -15.27 11.63 -0.80
C LYS A 171 -15.54 12.41 0.50
N ASN A 172 -15.83 11.70 1.58
CA ASN A 172 -16.07 12.27 2.89
C ASN A 172 -15.59 11.34 4.01
N HIS A 173 -15.47 11.85 5.22
CA HIS A 173 -14.92 11.10 6.36
C HIS A 173 -15.82 9.91 6.78
N ALA A 174 -17.14 10.05 6.72
CA ALA A 174 -18.05 8.94 7.05
C ALA A 174 -17.86 7.76 6.10
N ALA A 175 -17.76 8.03 4.79
CA ALA A 175 -17.45 7.04 3.77
C ALA A 175 -16.07 6.39 3.98
N LEU A 176 -15.05 7.18 4.36
CA LEU A 176 -13.73 6.64 4.68
C LEU A 176 -13.80 5.62 5.82
N MET A 177 -14.44 5.99 6.93
CA MET A 177 -14.54 5.09 8.09
C MET A 177 -15.32 3.81 7.77
N ALA A 178 -16.43 3.92 7.05
CA ALA A 178 -17.22 2.77 6.62
C ALA A 178 -16.42 1.83 5.70
N ALA A 179 -15.71 2.38 4.72
CA ALA A 179 -14.86 1.58 3.82
C ALA A 179 -13.70 0.91 4.57
N VAL A 180 -13.04 1.60 5.51
CA VAL A 180 -11.98 1.02 6.35
C VAL A 180 -12.47 -0.22 7.11
N GLU A 181 -13.70 -0.19 7.64
CA GLU A 181 -14.26 -1.37 8.32
C GLU A 181 -14.48 -2.53 7.35
N VAL A 182 -15.00 -2.28 6.14
CA VAL A 182 -15.15 -3.34 5.11
C VAL A 182 -13.80 -3.93 4.71
N PHE A 183 -12.74 -3.11 4.61
CA PHE A 183 -11.39 -3.61 4.33
C PHE A 183 -10.82 -4.52 5.43
N LYS A 184 -11.25 -4.37 6.68
CA LYS A 184 -10.87 -5.25 7.81
C LYS A 184 -11.56 -6.62 7.75
N THR A 185 -12.73 -6.71 7.13
CA THR A 185 -13.57 -7.95 7.12
C THR A 185 -13.19 -8.94 6.03
N HIS A 186 -12.16 -8.67 5.24
CA HIS A 186 -11.74 -9.48 4.08
C HIS A 186 -12.81 -9.65 2.98
N LYS A 187 -13.90 -8.86 3.01
CA LYS A 187 -14.95 -8.87 1.99
C LYS A 187 -14.55 -8.14 0.70
N VAL A 188 -13.37 -7.52 0.68
CA VAL A 188 -12.84 -6.80 -0.48
C VAL A 188 -12.08 -7.77 -1.38
N SER A 189 -12.55 -7.93 -2.62
CA SER A 189 -11.85 -8.70 -3.65
C SER A 189 -10.87 -7.79 -4.40
N LYS A 190 -9.59 -8.12 -4.34
CA LYS A 190 -8.49 -7.40 -5.00
C LYS A 190 -7.77 -8.35 -5.95
N VAL A 191 -7.90 -8.09 -7.25
CA VAL A 191 -7.25 -8.88 -8.30
C VAL A 191 -6.15 -8.06 -8.94
N TYR A 192 -4.97 -8.66 -9.02
CA TYR A 192 -3.79 -8.07 -9.63
C TYR A 192 -3.32 -8.94 -10.80
N HIS A 193 -2.65 -8.31 -11.75
CA HIS A 193 -1.84 -9.00 -12.75
C HIS A 193 -0.38 -8.65 -12.55
N ALA A 194 0.49 -9.65 -12.71
CA ALA A 194 1.94 -9.49 -12.64
C ALA A 194 2.64 -10.25 -13.76
N ILE A 195 3.80 -9.74 -14.18
CA ILE A 195 4.75 -10.51 -14.99
C ILE A 195 5.91 -10.85 -14.06
N SER A 196 6.09 -12.15 -13.81
CA SER A 196 7.20 -12.66 -13.00
C SER A 196 8.31 -13.23 -13.86
N ALA A 197 9.53 -13.19 -13.35
CA ALA A 197 10.66 -13.88 -13.97
C ALA A 197 10.55 -15.39 -13.75
N GLY A 198 10.96 -16.15 -14.77
CA GLY A 198 10.97 -17.60 -14.77
C GLY A 198 9.63 -18.23 -15.15
N SER A 199 9.69 -19.48 -15.58
CA SER A 199 8.54 -20.30 -15.98
C SER A 199 7.83 -20.84 -14.73
N PHE A 200 6.72 -20.20 -14.32
CA PHE A 200 5.93 -20.60 -13.15
C PHE A 200 5.31 -21.98 -13.36
N LYS A 201 5.74 -22.94 -12.57
CA LYS A 201 5.43 -24.36 -12.79
C LYS A 201 3.98 -24.75 -12.47
N PHE A 202 3.35 -24.05 -11.54
CA PHE A 202 2.02 -24.40 -11.04
C PHE A 202 0.91 -23.68 -11.82
N ALA A 203 -0.22 -24.35 -12.07
CA ALA A 203 -1.40 -23.69 -12.59
C ALA A 203 -2.00 -22.74 -11.55
N TYR A 204 -1.94 -23.15 -10.28
CA TYR A 204 -2.42 -22.40 -9.10
C TYR A 204 -1.53 -22.67 -7.89
N GLN A 205 -1.24 -21.64 -7.09
CA GLN A 205 -0.48 -21.74 -5.84
C GLN A 205 -0.98 -20.73 -4.82
N ILE A 206 -1.08 -21.15 -3.57
CA ILE A 206 -1.29 -20.24 -2.44
C ILE A 206 0.09 -19.92 -1.82
N VAL A 207 0.36 -18.65 -1.58
CA VAL A 207 1.53 -18.18 -0.86
C VAL A 207 1.03 -17.47 0.39
N ASP A 208 1.27 -18.06 1.57
CA ASP A 208 0.77 -17.63 2.87
C ASP A 208 1.88 -17.31 3.88
N THR A 209 3.11 -17.16 3.39
CA THR A 209 4.26 -16.80 4.23
C THR A 209 3.99 -15.49 4.97
N PRO A 210 4.06 -15.47 6.32
CA PRO A 210 3.83 -14.25 7.09
C PRO A 210 4.82 -13.13 6.73
N LEU A 211 4.32 -11.90 6.62
CA LEU A 211 5.14 -10.73 6.33
C LEU A 211 5.22 -9.82 7.55
N ASP A 212 6.43 -9.52 8.00
CA ASP A 212 6.70 -8.77 9.24
C ASP A 212 5.98 -9.39 10.46
N GLY A 213 5.87 -10.73 10.47
CA GLY A 213 5.19 -11.52 11.50
C GLY A 213 3.67 -11.38 11.50
N GLN A 214 3.07 -10.89 10.42
CA GLN A 214 1.62 -10.77 10.23
C GLN A 214 1.13 -11.73 9.14
N PRO A 215 -0.03 -12.37 9.32
CA PRO A 215 -0.62 -13.20 8.28
C PRO A 215 -0.74 -12.45 6.95
N ALA A 216 -0.32 -13.10 5.88
CA ALA A 216 -0.38 -12.57 4.52
C ALA A 216 -0.72 -13.72 3.58
N VAL A 217 -1.76 -13.56 2.73
CA VAL A 217 -2.22 -14.60 1.81
C VAL A 217 -2.37 -14.04 0.42
N SER A 218 -1.69 -14.70 -0.56
CA SER A 218 -1.78 -14.40 -1.99
C SER A 218 -2.10 -15.67 -2.74
N LYS A 219 -3.19 -15.68 -3.51
CA LYS A 219 -3.61 -16.78 -4.39
C LYS A 219 -3.15 -16.46 -5.81
N VAL A 220 -2.22 -17.24 -6.33
CA VAL A 220 -1.55 -17.02 -7.60
C VAL A 220 -2.06 -18.03 -8.62
N THR A 221 -2.57 -17.54 -9.75
CA THR A 221 -3.00 -18.34 -10.90
C THR A 221 -2.14 -17.99 -12.09
N ARG A 222 -1.63 -18.97 -12.82
CA ARG A 222 -0.88 -18.77 -14.07
C ARG A 222 -1.86 -18.57 -15.23
N GLU A 223 -1.77 -17.42 -15.90
CA GLU A 223 -2.56 -17.10 -17.11
C GLU A 223 -1.82 -17.47 -18.40
N ALA A 224 -0.50 -17.21 -18.44
CA ALA A 224 0.36 -17.61 -19.54
C ALA A 224 1.80 -17.80 -19.03
N VAL A 225 2.61 -18.52 -19.80
CA VAL A 225 4.00 -18.81 -19.47
C VAL A 225 4.85 -18.86 -20.73
N SER A 226 6.07 -18.34 -20.64
CA SER A 226 7.16 -18.52 -21.61
C SER A 226 8.35 -19.21 -20.94
N ALA A 227 9.43 -19.40 -21.67
CA ALA A 227 10.67 -19.99 -21.10
C ALA A 227 11.21 -19.16 -19.92
N ASP A 228 11.12 -17.83 -19.99
CA ASP A 228 11.81 -16.91 -19.09
C ASP A 228 10.88 -16.07 -18.20
N ALA A 229 9.57 -16.10 -18.45
CA ALA A 229 8.61 -15.28 -17.77
C ALA A 229 7.23 -15.93 -17.64
N SER A 230 6.44 -15.44 -16.70
CA SER A 230 5.05 -15.89 -16.50
C SER A 230 4.12 -14.72 -16.31
N PHE A 231 2.96 -14.78 -16.93
CA PHE A 231 1.84 -13.88 -16.69
C PHE A 231 0.94 -14.49 -15.63
N LEU A 232 0.79 -13.78 -14.52
CA LEU A 232 0.12 -14.28 -13.32
C LEU A 232 -1.06 -13.38 -12.96
N ARG A 233 -2.16 -14.01 -12.57
CA ARG A 233 -3.29 -13.37 -11.89
C ARG A 233 -3.19 -13.67 -10.40
N ILE A 234 -3.21 -12.63 -9.57
CA ILE A 234 -3.03 -12.75 -8.13
C ILE A 234 -4.24 -12.15 -7.41
N ARG A 235 -4.90 -12.95 -6.59
CA ARG A 235 -5.93 -12.48 -5.65
C ARG A 235 -5.33 -12.42 -4.26
N ILE A 236 -5.45 -11.27 -3.58
CA ILE A 236 -4.95 -11.11 -2.21
C ILE A 236 -6.11 -10.97 -1.22
N GLU A 237 -6.01 -11.65 -0.08
CA GLU A 237 -6.97 -11.57 1.03
C GLU A 237 -6.53 -10.52 2.05
N THR A 238 -5.25 -10.30 2.18
CA THR A 238 -4.63 -9.32 3.06
C THR A 238 -4.03 -8.17 2.24
N GLY A 239 -3.53 -7.12 2.88
CA GLY A 239 -2.93 -5.96 2.19
C GLY A 239 -1.66 -5.49 2.89
N ARG A 240 -0.65 -6.38 3.07
CA ARG A 240 0.62 -6.03 3.71
C ARG A 240 1.51 -5.23 2.76
N THR A 241 2.42 -4.44 3.31
CA THR A 241 3.37 -3.63 2.53
C THR A 241 4.16 -4.51 1.56
N ASN A 242 4.11 -4.18 0.26
CA ASN A 242 4.76 -4.91 -0.83
C ASN A 242 4.41 -6.42 -0.88
N GLN A 243 3.24 -6.82 -0.41
CA GLN A 243 2.88 -8.23 -0.20
C GLN A 243 3.14 -9.11 -1.43
N ILE A 244 2.54 -8.79 -2.57
CA ILE A 244 2.68 -9.60 -3.81
C ILE A 244 4.13 -9.67 -4.25
N ARG A 245 4.86 -8.57 -4.20
CA ARG A 245 6.26 -8.46 -4.58
C ARG A 245 7.15 -9.36 -3.72
N ARG A 246 6.94 -9.32 -2.41
CA ARG A 246 7.67 -10.15 -1.42
C ARG A 246 7.30 -11.64 -1.55
N HIS A 247 6.01 -11.96 -1.69
CA HIS A 247 5.53 -13.33 -1.86
C HIS A 247 6.09 -13.97 -3.14
N LEU A 248 6.01 -13.28 -4.28
CA LEU A 248 6.55 -13.83 -5.52
C LEU A 248 8.09 -13.99 -5.46
N ALA A 249 8.79 -13.06 -4.82
CA ALA A 249 10.24 -13.17 -4.62
C ALA A 249 10.61 -14.34 -3.69
N SER A 250 9.84 -14.58 -2.60
CA SER A 250 10.10 -15.66 -1.65
C SER A 250 10.00 -17.07 -2.28
N ILE A 251 9.11 -17.20 -3.27
CA ILE A 251 8.95 -18.46 -4.03
C ILE A 251 9.80 -18.52 -5.32
N ARG A 252 10.78 -17.61 -5.46
CA ARG A 252 11.75 -17.52 -6.59
C ARG A 252 11.12 -17.14 -7.94
N TYR A 253 9.98 -16.46 -7.95
CA TYR A 253 9.35 -15.88 -9.13
C TYR A 253 9.18 -14.36 -8.99
N PRO A 254 10.27 -13.58 -8.80
CA PRO A 254 10.17 -12.15 -8.54
C PRO A 254 9.53 -11.41 -9.71
N ILE A 255 8.89 -10.29 -9.43
CA ILE A 255 8.26 -9.46 -10.47
C ILE A 255 9.32 -8.81 -11.34
N ILE A 256 9.15 -8.89 -12.66
CA ILE A 256 10.03 -8.25 -13.66
C ILE A 256 9.94 -6.72 -13.49
N GLY A 257 11.09 -6.05 -13.52
CA GLY A 257 11.21 -4.61 -13.36
C GLY A 257 11.12 -4.12 -11.91
N ASP A 258 10.98 -5.04 -10.93
CA ASP A 258 11.01 -4.68 -9.51
C ASP A 258 12.45 -4.42 -9.05
N ARG A 259 12.74 -3.17 -8.70
CA ARG A 259 14.09 -2.73 -8.30
C ARG A 259 14.50 -3.17 -6.89
N VAL A 260 13.52 -3.50 -6.03
CA VAL A 260 13.76 -3.86 -4.62
C VAL A 260 13.79 -5.36 -4.42
N PHE A 261 12.75 -6.06 -4.89
CA PHE A 261 12.54 -7.50 -4.70
C PHE A 261 12.75 -8.32 -5.98
N GLY A 262 13.08 -7.66 -7.10
CA GLY A 262 13.30 -8.28 -8.40
C GLY A 262 14.65 -9.00 -8.51
N LEU A 263 14.95 -9.46 -9.73
CA LEU A 263 16.22 -10.09 -10.06
C LEU A 263 17.37 -9.13 -9.81
N LYS A 264 18.46 -9.65 -9.23
CA LYS A 264 19.74 -8.97 -9.11
C LYS A 264 20.64 -9.35 -10.30
N ASN A 265 21.57 -8.47 -10.68
CA ASN A 265 22.54 -8.71 -11.77
C ASN A 265 21.90 -9.11 -13.12
N VAL A 266 20.90 -8.34 -13.53
CA VAL A 266 20.17 -8.56 -14.78
C VAL A 266 21.11 -8.41 -15.98
N ARG A 267 21.31 -9.48 -16.77
CA ARG A 267 22.07 -9.48 -18.03
C ARG A 267 21.19 -9.55 -19.27
N ASP A 268 19.93 -9.94 -19.13
CA ASP A 268 19.00 -10.05 -20.26
C ASP A 268 18.56 -8.63 -20.72
N PRO A 269 18.87 -8.25 -21.96
CA PRO A 269 18.51 -6.92 -22.49
C PRO A 269 17.01 -6.64 -22.48
N ARG A 270 16.17 -7.68 -22.55
CA ARG A 270 14.71 -7.53 -22.47
C ARG A 270 14.27 -7.03 -21.10
N LEU A 271 14.87 -7.55 -20.02
CA LEU A 271 14.56 -7.12 -18.65
C LEU A 271 14.97 -5.66 -18.41
N MET A 272 16.03 -5.19 -19.08
CA MET A 272 16.48 -3.80 -19.01
C MET A 272 15.51 -2.82 -19.69
N GLN A 273 14.67 -3.28 -20.62
CA GLN A 273 13.67 -2.47 -21.29
C GLN A 273 12.39 -2.28 -20.46
N VAL A 274 12.22 -3.06 -19.38
CA VAL A 274 11.04 -2.97 -18.52
C VAL A 274 11.21 -1.81 -17.52
N PRO A 275 10.39 -0.75 -17.61
CA PRO A 275 10.67 0.52 -16.92
C PRO A 275 10.39 0.48 -15.41
N ARG A 276 9.52 -0.42 -14.95
CA ARG A 276 9.03 -0.52 -13.58
C ARG A 276 8.61 -1.93 -13.22
N GLN A 277 8.25 -2.16 -11.96
CA GLN A 277 7.62 -3.42 -11.56
C GLN A 277 6.35 -3.69 -12.38
N MET A 278 6.30 -4.81 -13.09
CA MET A 278 5.13 -5.23 -13.85
C MET A 278 4.07 -5.80 -12.91
N LEU A 279 3.45 -4.91 -12.15
CA LEU A 279 2.35 -5.18 -11.23
C LEU A 279 1.22 -4.18 -11.47
N HIS A 280 -0.02 -4.70 -11.59
CA HIS A 280 -1.19 -3.93 -11.94
C HIS A 280 -2.42 -4.41 -11.16
N ALA A 281 -3.09 -3.51 -10.43
CA ALA A 281 -4.33 -3.75 -9.72
C ALA A 281 -5.50 -3.69 -10.70
N SER A 282 -5.83 -4.82 -11.32
CA SER A 282 -6.79 -4.86 -12.44
C SER A 282 -8.24 -4.77 -12.03
N THR A 283 -8.62 -5.33 -10.87
CA THR A 283 -10.02 -5.31 -10.43
C THR A 283 -10.10 -5.09 -8.93
N LEU A 284 -11.00 -4.23 -8.54
CA LEU A 284 -11.40 -4.00 -7.16
C LEU A 284 -12.91 -4.16 -7.06
N THR A 285 -13.34 -5.01 -6.11
CA THR A 285 -14.76 -5.25 -5.84
C THR A 285 -14.97 -5.29 -4.33
N LEU A 286 -15.97 -4.57 -3.84
CA LEU A 286 -16.35 -4.58 -2.42
C LEU A 286 -17.86 -4.30 -2.29
N PRO A 287 -18.54 -4.80 -1.23
CA PRO A 287 -19.86 -4.32 -0.90
C PRO A 287 -19.84 -2.82 -0.64
N ASP A 288 -20.83 -2.06 -1.10
CA ASP A 288 -20.91 -0.63 -0.79
C ASP A 288 -21.16 -0.47 0.71
N PRO A 289 -20.23 0.20 1.46
CA PRO A 289 -20.36 0.28 2.92
C PRO A 289 -21.53 1.15 3.39
N LEU A 290 -22.08 2.00 2.52
CA LEU A 290 -23.15 2.96 2.84
C LEU A 290 -24.46 2.68 2.09
N ALA A 291 -24.46 1.70 1.17
CA ALA A 291 -25.66 1.28 0.44
C ALA A 291 -25.84 -0.24 0.57
N PRO A 292 -26.68 -0.72 1.51
CA PRO A 292 -26.95 -2.15 1.66
C PRO A 292 -27.37 -2.78 0.34
N HIS A 293 -26.83 -3.97 0.04
CA HIS A 293 -27.09 -4.76 -1.19
C HIS A 293 -26.48 -4.20 -2.49
N ALA A 294 -25.77 -3.04 -2.45
CA ALA A 294 -25.02 -2.52 -3.58
C ALA A 294 -23.56 -3.02 -3.57
N GLU A 295 -22.96 -3.10 -4.75
CA GLU A 295 -21.55 -3.46 -4.93
C GLU A 295 -20.81 -2.34 -5.64
N ILE A 296 -19.64 -2.00 -5.12
CA ILE A 296 -18.67 -1.12 -5.79
C ILE A 296 -17.71 -2.02 -6.56
N LYS A 297 -17.65 -1.84 -7.89
CA LYS A 297 -16.78 -2.64 -8.75
C LYS A 297 -16.16 -1.79 -9.84
N ALA A 298 -14.85 -1.93 -10.01
CA ALA A 298 -14.13 -1.29 -11.10
C ALA A 298 -13.10 -2.25 -11.69
N HIS A 299 -12.86 -2.08 -12.99
CA HIS A 299 -11.84 -2.77 -13.75
C HIS A 299 -10.93 -1.75 -14.45
N SER A 300 -9.62 -1.91 -14.26
CA SER A 300 -8.60 -1.14 -14.97
C SER A 300 -7.95 -2.06 -16.02
N PRO A 301 -7.94 -1.66 -17.30
CA PRO A 301 -7.30 -2.44 -18.35
C PRO A 301 -5.78 -2.41 -18.20
N LEU A 302 -5.10 -3.46 -18.63
CA LEU A 302 -3.63 -3.52 -18.61
C LEU A 302 -3.04 -2.29 -19.33
N PRO A 303 -2.13 -1.53 -18.70
CA PRO A 303 -1.53 -0.35 -19.32
C PRO A 303 -0.58 -0.71 -20.49
N ALA A 304 -0.27 0.27 -21.32
CA ALA A 304 0.50 0.06 -22.56
C ALA A 304 1.88 -0.56 -22.31
N ASP A 305 2.60 -0.10 -21.29
CA ASP A 305 3.90 -0.63 -20.90
C ASP A 305 3.81 -2.11 -20.42
N PHE A 306 2.74 -2.47 -19.71
CA PHE A 306 2.51 -3.84 -19.27
C PHE A 306 2.21 -4.75 -20.48
N ARG A 307 1.37 -4.30 -21.42
CA ARG A 307 1.10 -5.04 -22.67
C ARG A 307 2.36 -5.16 -23.53
N ALA A 308 3.20 -4.14 -23.59
CA ALA A 308 4.49 -4.19 -24.28
C ALA A 308 5.43 -5.23 -23.64
N ALA A 309 5.50 -5.29 -22.31
CA ALA A 309 6.27 -6.30 -21.60
C ALA A 309 5.75 -7.73 -21.88
N LEU A 310 4.42 -7.95 -21.89
CA LEU A 310 3.86 -9.25 -22.28
C LEU A 310 4.30 -9.69 -23.69
N ARG A 311 4.30 -8.77 -24.66
CA ARG A 311 4.78 -9.08 -26.03
C ARG A 311 6.27 -9.37 -26.04
N LEU A 312 7.08 -8.60 -25.30
CA LEU A 312 8.53 -8.78 -25.20
C LEU A 312 8.93 -10.17 -24.72
N PHE A 313 8.12 -10.77 -23.85
CA PHE A 313 8.30 -12.14 -23.34
C PHE A 313 7.44 -13.19 -24.05
N GLY A 314 6.84 -12.89 -25.21
CA GLY A 314 6.11 -13.86 -26.03
C GLY A 314 4.75 -14.28 -25.46
N MET A 315 4.17 -13.52 -24.53
CA MET A 315 2.88 -13.81 -23.87
C MET A 315 1.75 -12.88 -24.31
N GLY A 316 1.99 -11.95 -25.22
CA GLY A 316 0.97 -11.06 -25.78
C GLY A 316 0.18 -11.77 -26.89
N LYS A 317 -1.16 -11.57 -26.95
CA LYS A 317 -1.91 -11.91 -28.16
C LYS A 317 -1.34 -11.07 -29.33
N ARG A 318 -1.13 -11.71 -30.48
CA ARG A 318 -0.80 -11.03 -31.74
C ARG A 318 -1.94 -10.12 -32.19
#